data_421025756b8ab5438766bc8816ec884b
#
_entry.id   421025756b8ab5438766bc8816ec884b
#
_cell.length_a   1.000
_cell.length_b   1.000
_cell.length_c   1.000
_cell.angle_alpha   90.00
_cell.angle_beta   90.00
_cell.angle_gamma   90.00
#
_symmetry.space_group_name_H-M   'P 1'
#
loop_
_entity.id
_entity.type
_entity.pdbx_description
1 polymer ?
#
loop_
_entity_poly.entity_id
_entity_poly.type
_entity_poly.pdbx_seq_one_letter_code
_entity_poly.pdbx_strand_id
1 'polypeptide(L)'
;MWLHTGPFCIHPRPLLVSDSAVSSFIPAPLRCGRFELTFERPLVMGILNATPDSFSDGGRFLARDDALRQAERMIADGVDLIDIGGESTRPGAPPVPLDEELARVIPLVEALRPLNVPLSIDTYKPAVMRAALAAGADLINDIWGFRQPGAIDAVRDGNSGLCAMHMLGEPQTMQVGEPRYGDVVTDVRDFLAARAQALRDAGVAAERICVDPGFGFGKAVVDDNYALLAALPDTAPARPDGRAYPILAGMSRKSMLGAVIGGKPPMERVAASVAAALCAVERGAAIVRVHDVAATVDALKVWNAVRAAARQ
;
A
#
# COMPACT_ATOMS: atom_id res chain seq x y z
N MET A 1 -14.00 -55.27 15.21
CA MET A 1 -14.31 -54.76 13.91
C MET A 1 -13.54 -53.44 13.71
N TRP A 2 -12.33 -53.56 13.15
CA TRP A 2 -11.34 -52.47 13.07
C TRP A 2 -11.49 -51.80 11.72
N LEU A 3 -11.81 -50.49 11.71
CA LEU A 3 -11.84 -49.69 10.50
C LEU A 3 -10.42 -49.12 10.26
N HIS A 4 -9.81 -49.55 9.17
CA HIS A 4 -8.57 -49.01 8.64
C HIS A 4 -8.77 -47.57 8.15
N THR A 5 -8.12 -46.62 8.79
CA THR A 5 -7.85 -45.28 8.20
C THR A 5 -6.47 -45.35 7.55
N GLY A 6 -6.46 -45.45 6.23
CA GLY A 6 -5.21 -45.36 5.45
C GLY A 6 -4.68 -43.95 5.40
N PRO A 7 -3.35 -43.75 5.31
CA PRO A 7 -2.77 -42.42 5.23
C PRO A 7 -3.13 -41.73 3.90
N PHE A 8 -3.63 -40.48 3.98
CA PHE A 8 -3.77 -39.63 2.83
C PHE A 8 -2.39 -39.29 2.26
N CYS A 9 -1.98 -39.96 1.17
CA CYS A 9 -0.86 -39.53 0.36
C CYS A 9 -1.20 -38.29 -0.41
N ILE A 10 -0.77 -37.11 0.08
CA ILE A 10 -0.75 -35.88 -0.70
C ILE A 10 0.42 -36.00 -1.68
N HIS A 11 0.13 -36.28 -2.94
CA HIS A 11 1.12 -36.18 -4.01
C HIS A 11 1.23 -34.68 -4.36
N PRO A 12 2.37 -34.01 -4.10
CA PRO A 12 2.59 -32.67 -4.60
C PRO A 12 2.63 -32.75 -6.13
N ARG A 13 1.66 -32.10 -6.81
CA ARG A 13 1.82 -31.82 -8.23
C ARG A 13 3.04 -30.91 -8.38
N PRO A 14 4.00 -31.22 -9.24
CA PRO A 14 5.07 -30.30 -9.54
C PRO A 14 4.44 -29.03 -10.12
N LEU A 15 4.58 -27.92 -9.42
CA LEU A 15 4.38 -26.59 -9.98
C LEU A 15 5.50 -26.42 -11.02
N LEU A 16 5.18 -26.66 -12.28
CA LEU A 16 6.02 -26.22 -13.40
C LEU A 16 5.95 -24.67 -13.40
N VAL A 17 6.80 -24.06 -12.59
CA VAL A 17 7.15 -22.66 -12.77
C VAL A 17 8.00 -22.64 -14.03
N SER A 18 7.43 -22.18 -15.14
CA SER A 18 8.21 -21.97 -16.35
C SER A 18 9.25 -20.87 -16.07
N ASP A 19 10.52 -21.21 -16.18
CA ASP A 19 11.68 -20.30 -16.03
C ASP A 19 11.68 -19.11 -17.00
N SER A 20 10.72 -19.05 -17.91
CA SER A 20 10.64 -18.00 -18.95
C SER A 20 9.92 -16.73 -18.52
N ALA A 21 9.34 -16.64 -17.31
CA ALA A 21 8.56 -15.48 -16.87
C ALA A 21 9.26 -14.59 -15.82
N VAL A 22 10.48 -14.88 -15.38
CA VAL A 22 11.27 -14.04 -14.45
C VAL A 22 12.13 -13.02 -15.20
N SER A 23 11.83 -12.73 -16.47
CA SER A 23 12.46 -11.64 -17.20
C SER A 23 12.02 -10.30 -16.61
N SER A 24 12.84 -9.78 -15.71
CA SER A 24 13.02 -8.35 -15.34
C SER A 24 11.82 -7.42 -15.59
N PHE A 25 10.70 -7.61 -14.91
CA PHE A 25 9.66 -6.60 -14.85
C PHE A 25 10.09 -5.55 -13.81
N ILE A 26 11.06 -4.71 -14.17
CA ILE A 26 11.39 -3.53 -13.38
C ILE A 26 10.35 -2.48 -13.73
N PRO A 27 9.48 -2.08 -12.78
CA PRO A 27 8.50 -1.03 -13.04
C PRO A 27 9.20 0.27 -13.47
N ALA A 28 8.49 1.11 -14.21
CA ALA A 28 9.01 2.43 -14.55
C ALA A 28 9.25 3.26 -13.29
N PRO A 29 10.30 4.11 -13.25
CA PRO A 29 10.52 5.03 -12.15
C PRO A 29 9.28 5.87 -11.85
N LEU A 30 9.08 6.18 -10.57
CA LEU A 30 7.99 7.02 -10.09
C LEU A 30 8.55 8.38 -9.66
N ARG A 31 8.09 9.45 -10.30
CA ARG A 31 8.35 10.82 -9.84
C ARG A 31 7.55 11.07 -8.57
N CYS A 32 8.24 11.42 -7.50
CA CYS A 32 7.69 11.51 -6.15
C CYS A 32 8.18 12.79 -5.48
N GLY A 33 7.59 13.94 -5.84
CA GLY A 33 7.93 15.24 -5.28
C GLY A 33 9.39 15.61 -5.52
N ARG A 34 10.16 15.66 -4.45
CA ARG A 34 11.61 15.94 -4.45
C ARG A 34 12.45 14.75 -4.91
N PHE A 35 11.85 13.58 -5.07
CA PHE A 35 12.53 12.31 -5.33
C PHE A 35 12.09 11.69 -6.65
N GLU A 36 12.94 10.82 -7.18
CA GLU A 36 12.62 9.84 -8.20
C GLU A 36 12.84 8.46 -7.60
N LEU A 37 11.77 7.68 -7.47
CA LEU A 37 11.83 6.34 -6.91
C LEU A 37 12.13 5.34 -8.03
N THR A 38 13.28 4.67 -7.93
CA THR A 38 13.65 3.55 -8.81
C THR A 38 13.33 2.22 -8.13
N PHE A 39 13.04 1.20 -8.92
CA PHE A 39 12.59 -0.09 -8.42
C PHE A 39 13.58 -1.22 -8.75
N GLU A 40 14.89 -0.94 -8.63
CA GLU A 40 15.93 -1.96 -8.72
C GLU A 40 15.77 -3.03 -7.62
N ARG A 41 15.17 -2.63 -6.52
CA ARG A 41 14.64 -3.45 -5.43
C ARG A 41 13.25 -2.97 -5.01
N PRO A 42 12.45 -3.82 -4.34
CA PRO A 42 11.21 -3.38 -3.72
C PRO A 42 11.48 -2.31 -2.65
N LEU A 43 10.58 -1.33 -2.55
CA LEU A 43 10.65 -0.28 -1.55
C LEU A 43 9.71 -0.57 -0.39
N VAL A 44 10.11 -0.17 0.82
CA VAL A 44 9.33 -0.29 2.05
C VAL A 44 8.72 1.06 2.41
N MET A 45 7.39 1.13 2.43
CA MET A 45 6.62 2.28 2.90
C MET A 45 6.12 1.99 4.32
N GLY A 46 6.62 2.73 5.29
CA GLY A 46 6.24 2.60 6.70
C GLY A 46 4.99 3.40 7.03
N ILE A 47 4.03 2.78 7.74
CA ILE A 47 2.78 3.42 8.15
C ILE A 47 3.00 4.22 9.43
N LEU A 48 2.76 5.53 9.37
CA LEU A 48 2.79 6.45 10.50
C LEU A 48 1.39 7.00 10.77
N ASN A 49 0.67 6.40 11.75
CA ASN A 49 -0.66 6.86 12.11
C ASN A 49 -0.58 8.07 13.06
N ALA A 50 -1.14 9.20 12.64
CA ALA A 50 -1.30 10.41 13.45
C ALA A 50 -2.68 10.45 14.12
N THR A 51 -3.14 9.33 14.70
CA THR A 51 -4.45 9.22 15.36
C THR A 51 -4.31 9.24 16.88
N PRO A 52 -5.30 9.77 17.65
CA PRO A 52 -5.24 9.81 19.13
C PRO A 52 -4.99 8.47 19.78
N ASP A 53 -5.55 7.38 19.21
CA ASP A 53 -5.40 6.01 19.73
C ASP A 53 -3.97 5.45 19.57
N SER A 54 -3.16 6.09 18.74
CA SER A 54 -1.75 5.69 18.52
C SER A 54 -0.83 6.25 19.61
N PHE A 55 -1.32 7.21 20.41
CA PHE A 55 -0.53 7.98 21.36
C PHE A 55 -1.34 8.17 22.65
N SER A 56 -1.13 7.32 23.63
CA SER A 56 -1.86 7.34 24.91
C SER A 56 -1.52 8.60 25.75
N ASP A 57 -2.55 9.19 26.34
CA ASP A 57 -2.59 10.07 27.53
C ASP A 57 -1.88 11.44 27.56
N GLY A 58 -1.25 11.93 26.50
CA GLY A 58 -0.36 13.09 26.62
C GLY A 58 -0.72 14.38 25.87
N GLY A 59 -1.86 14.49 25.22
CA GLY A 59 -2.23 15.70 24.44
C GLY A 59 -1.45 15.82 23.10
N ARG A 60 -1.79 16.84 22.29
CA ARG A 60 -1.32 17.00 20.89
C ARG A 60 0.21 17.10 20.74
N PHE A 61 0.91 17.67 21.70
CA PHE A 61 2.38 17.83 21.64
C PHE A 61 3.11 16.50 21.86
N LEU A 62 2.68 15.70 22.83
CA LEU A 62 3.28 14.38 23.07
C LEU A 62 3.02 13.44 21.90
N ALA A 63 1.79 13.48 21.30
CA ALA A 63 1.46 12.72 20.10
C ALA A 63 2.39 13.03 18.92
N ARG A 64 2.72 14.31 18.70
CA ARG A 64 3.67 14.73 17.67
C ARG A 64 5.09 14.21 17.92
N ASP A 65 5.58 14.33 19.14
CA ASP A 65 6.93 13.87 19.50
C ASP A 65 7.04 12.33 19.39
N ASP A 66 5.98 11.59 19.72
CA ASP A 66 5.93 10.15 19.54
C ASP A 66 5.95 9.76 18.07
N ALA A 67 5.20 10.48 17.22
CA ALA A 67 5.22 10.28 15.77
C ALA A 67 6.62 10.58 15.18
N LEU A 68 7.28 11.63 15.62
CA LEU A 68 8.65 11.94 15.20
C LEU A 68 9.62 10.83 15.60
N ARG A 69 9.57 10.38 16.86
CA ARG A 69 10.41 9.26 17.34
C ARG A 69 10.11 7.96 16.56
N GLN A 70 8.85 7.71 16.19
CA GLN A 70 8.50 6.55 15.37
C GLN A 70 9.08 6.68 13.96
N ALA A 71 8.98 7.85 13.33
CA ALA A 71 9.57 8.10 12.01
C ALA A 71 11.10 7.94 12.03
N GLU A 72 11.79 8.46 13.05
CA GLU A 72 13.24 8.28 13.23
C GLU A 72 13.62 6.81 13.36
N ARG A 73 12.84 6.02 14.13
CA ARG A 73 13.04 4.56 14.21
C ARG A 73 12.84 3.88 12.85
N MET A 74 11.79 4.22 12.12
CA MET A 74 11.56 3.67 10.78
C MET A 74 12.71 3.97 9.83
N ILE A 75 13.28 5.18 9.90
CA ILE A 75 14.46 5.57 9.10
C ILE A 75 15.68 4.75 9.50
N ALA A 76 15.92 4.57 10.79
CA ALA A 76 17.00 3.73 11.29
C ALA A 76 16.84 2.26 10.90
N ASP A 77 15.60 1.77 10.83
CA ASP A 77 15.24 0.43 10.37
C ASP A 77 15.35 0.26 8.84
N GLY A 78 15.55 1.34 8.08
CA GLY A 78 15.75 1.31 6.64
C GLY A 78 14.48 1.45 5.80
N VAL A 79 13.49 2.20 6.28
CA VAL A 79 12.31 2.58 5.49
C VAL A 79 12.71 3.42 4.28
N ASP A 80 12.01 3.25 3.16
CA ASP A 80 12.22 4.04 1.95
C ASP A 80 11.25 5.23 1.83
N LEU A 81 10.02 5.09 2.33
CA LEU A 81 8.98 6.12 2.36
C LEU A 81 8.23 6.06 3.69
N ILE A 82 7.73 7.20 4.17
CA ILE A 82 6.84 7.26 5.33
C ILE A 82 5.46 7.71 4.86
N ASP A 83 4.41 6.94 5.19
CA ASP A 83 3.03 7.23 4.84
C ASP A 83 2.26 7.69 6.07
N ILE A 84 1.89 8.97 6.10
CA ILE A 84 1.27 9.67 7.23
C ILE A 84 -0.24 9.66 7.04
N GLY A 85 -0.97 9.03 7.98
CA GLY A 85 -2.43 9.02 7.99
C GLY A 85 -3.00 9.77 9.19
N GLY A 86 -3.81 10.81 8.94
CA GLY A 86 -4.52 11.59 9.98
C GLY A 86 -5.89 11.01 10.35
N GLU A 87 -6.42 10.14 9.50
CA GLU A 87 -7.70 9.45 9.65
C GLU A 87 -7.51 7.94 9.56
N SER A 88 -8.23 7.19 10.40
CA SER A 88 -8.23 5.72 10.29
C SER A 88 -9.14 5.28 9.15
N THR A 89 -8.56 4.60 8.17
CA THR A 89 -9.29 4.04 7.02
C THR A 89 -9.79 2.61 7.26
N ARG A 90 -9.76 2.15 8.53
CA ARG A 90 -10.30 0.83 8.90
C ARG A 90 -11.82 0.80 8.72
N PRO A 91 -12.39 -0.36 8.34
CA PRO A 91 -13.85 -0.49 8.24
C PRO A 91 -14.55 -0.05 9.52
N GLY A 92 -15.58 0.82 9.36
CA GLY A 92 -16.37 1.31 10.50
C GLY A 92 -15.70 2.40 11.34
N ALA A 93 -14.51 2.87 11.01
CA ALA A 93 -13.91 4.01 11.68
C ALA A 93 -14.73 5.28 11.41
N PRO A 94 -14.99 6.13 12.42
CA PRO A 94 -15.68 7.38 12.20
C PRO A 94 -14.82 8.33 11.37
N PRO A 95 -15.43 9.12 10.46
CA PRO A 95 -14.69 10.12 9.70
C PRO A 95 -14.14 11.21 10.62
N VAL A 96 -12.93 11.66 10.33
CA VAL A 96 -12.28 12.75 11.06
C VAL A 96 -12.66 14.09 10.42
N PRO A 97 -13.05 15.12 11.20
CA PRO A 97 -13.28 16.46 10.67
C PRO A 97 -12.05 17.02 9.93
N LEU A 98 -12.27 17.83 8.90
CA LEU A 98 -11.20 18.39 8.07
C LEU A 98 -10.13 19.12 8.89
N ASP A 99 -10.57 20.03 9.77
CA ASP A 99 -9.64 20.85 10.58
C ASP A 99 -8.80 19.97 11.53
N GLU A 100 -9.39 18.89 12.00
CA GLU A 100 -8.68 17.94 12.87
C GLU A 100 -7.63 17.14 12.09
N GLU A 101 -7.95 16.66 10.89
CA GLU A 101 -6.99 15.96 10.04
C GLU A 101 -5.83 16.88 9.62
N LEU A 102 -6.13 18.13 9.23
CA LEU A 102 -5.11 19.14 8.95
C LEU A 102 -4.19 19.38 10.17
N ALA A 103 -4.78 19.51 11.36
CA ALA A 103 -4.02 19.75 12.59
C ALA A 103 -3.13 18.55 13.00
N ARG A 104 -3.48 17.34 12.58
CA ARG A 104 -2.68 16.12 12.80
C ARG A 104 -1.55 15.98 11.78
N VAL A 105 -1.85 16.18 10.50
CA VAL A 105 -0.97 15.84 9.38
C VAL A 105 0.06 16.93 9.11
N ILE A 106 -0.37 18.19 8.98
CA ILE A 106 0.49 19.27 8.47
C ILE A 106 1.73 19.50 9.36
N PRO A 107 1.61 19.58 10.71
CA PRO A 107 2.78 19.76 11.56
C PRO A 107 3.79 18.59 11.50
N LEU A 108 3.32 17.37 11.18
CA LEU A 108 4.20 16.21 10.99
C LEU A 108 4.95 16.30 9.66
N VAL A 109 4.27 16.69 8.58
CA VAL A 109 4.92 16.90 7.28
C VAL A 109 6.04 17.92 7.40
N GLU A 110 5.77 19.09 8.01
CA GLU A 110 6.76 20.15 8.22
C GLU A 110 7.95 19.68 9.03
N ALA A 111 7.71 18.92 10.11
CA ALA A 111 8.75 18.44 11.01
C ALA A 111 9.59 17.30 10.40
N LEU A 112 8.97 16.44 9.58
CA LEU A 112 9.66 15.29 8.95
C LEU A 112 10.36 15.66 7.64
N ARG A 113 9.94 16.75 6.98
CA ARG A 113 10.52 17.18 5.70
C ARG A 113 12.07 17.29 5.70
N PRO A 114 12.72 17.78 6.78
CA PRO A 114 14.20 17.86 6.84
C PRO A 114 14.90 16.49 6.88
N LEU A 115 14.21 15.39 7.22
CA LEU A 115 14.80 14.06 7.34
C LEU A 115 15.15 13.40 6.00
N ASN A 116 14.90 14.08 4.88
CA ASN A 116 15.26 13.65 3.53
C ASN A 116 14.79 12.23 3.18
N VAL A 117 13.59 11.88 3.63
CA VAL A 117 12.84 10.67 3.25
C VAL A 117 11.55 11.10 2.54
N PRO A 118 11.10 10.42 1.47
CA PRO A 118 9.85 10.73 0.81
C PRO A 118 8.66 10.61 1.78
N LEU A 119 7.83 11.67 1.84
CA LEU A 119 6.65 11.73 2.68
C LEU A 119 5.39 11.53 1.84
N SER A 120 4.67 10.45 2.12
CA SER A 120 3.36 10.14 1.58
C SER A 120 2.26 10.53 2.54
N ILE A 121 1.11 10.98 2.03
CA ILE A 121 -0.05 11.34 2.83
C ILE A 121 -1.23 10.48 2.44
N ASP A 122 -1.69 9.64 3.40
CA ASP A 122 -2.90 8.81 3.27
C ASP A 122 -4.13 9.68 3.56
N THR A 123 -4.72 10.22 2.50
CA THR A 123 -5.91 11.06 2.57
C THR A 123 -6.72 11.06 1.27
N TYR A 124 -8.04 11.15 1.41
CA TYR A 124 -8.97 11.33 0.28
C TYR A 124 -9.55 12.74 0.21
N LYS A 125 -9.21 13.63 1.17
CA LYS A 125 -9.77 14.99 1.24
C LYS A 125 -8.95 15.98 0.41
N PRO A 126 -9.51 16.64 -0.62
CA PRO A 126 -8.76 17.55 -1.49
C PRO A 126 -8.10 18.73 -0.76
N ALA A 127 -8.69 19.19 0.34
CA ALA A 127 -8.12 20.27 1.13
C ALA A 127 -6.86 19.82 1.89
N VAL A 128 -6.85 18.58 2.43
CA VAL A 128 -5.67 17.98 3.07
C VAL A 128 -4.58 17.74 2.04
N MET A 129 -4.93 17.23 0.84
CA MET A 129 -3.96 17.04 -0.26
C MET A 129 -3.23 18.34 -0.59
N ARG A 130 -3.97 19.44 -0.80
CA ARG A 130 -3.36 20.76 -1.11
C ARG A 130 -2.46 21.26 0.02
N ALA A 131 -2.93 21.21 1.25
CA ALA A 131 -2.17 21.67 2.41
C ALA A 131 -0.89 20.83 2.63
N ALA A 132 -0.99 19.52 2.51
CA ALA A 132 0.15 18.61 2.67
C ALA A 132 1.21 18.83 1.57
N LEU A 133 0.80 18.98 0.31
CA LEU A 133 1.71 19.30 -0.78
C LEU A 133 2.39 20.66 -0.59
N ALA A 134 1.67 21.67 -0.12
CA ALA A 134 2.22 22.98 0.21
C ALA A 134 3.22 22.91 1.38
N ALA A 135 2.99 22.03 2.37
CA ALA A 135 3.90 21.76 3.48
C ALA A 135 5.14 20.95 3.05
N GLY A 136 5.13 20.32 1.87
CA GLY A 136 6.27 19.60 1.29
C GLY A 136 6.16 18.09 1.28
N ALA A 137 4.94 17.55 1.28
CA ALA A 137 4.69 16.14 0.99
C ALA A 137 5.10 15.80 -0.45
N ASP A 138 5.56 14.58 -0.65
CA ASP A 138 6.12 14.10 -1.91
C ASP A 138 5.15 13.18 -2.68
N LEU A 139 4.20 12.54 -1.98
CA LEU A 139 3.21 11.63 -2.56
C LEU A 139 1.84 11.80 -1.89
N ILE A 140 0.78 11.67 -2.65
CA ILE A 140 -0.59 11.51 -2.14
C ILE A 140 -1.04 10.07 -2.39
N ASN A 141 -1.42 9.38 -1.30
CA ASN A 141 -1.97 8.03 -1.30
C ASN A 141 -3.48 8.12 -1.04
N ASP A 142 -4.29 7.97 -2.10
CA ASP A 142 -5.73 8.19 -2.01
C ASP A 142 -6.51 6.88 -2.15
N ILE A 143 -7.11 6.44 -1.03
CA ILE A 143 -7.94 5.22 -0.97
C ILE A 143 -9.20 5.30 -1.85
N TRP A 144 -9.65 6.49 -2.24
CA TRP A 144 -10.76 6.70 -3.16
C TRP A 144 -10.33 6.76 -4.64
N GLY A 145 -9.04 6.68 -4.92
CA GLY A 145 -8.51 6.76 -6.28
C GLY A 145 -8.82 8.09 -6.95
N PHE A 146 -8.76 9.18 -6.22
CA PHE A 146 -9.03 10.55 -6.69
C PHE A 146 -10.46 10.77 -7.24
N ARG A 147 -11.45 10.05 -6.67
CA ARG A 147 -12.87 10.19 -7.05
C ARG A 147 -13.60 11.32 -6.34
N GLN A 148 -13.07 11.83 -5.23
CA GLN A 148 -13.69 12.96 -4.53
C GLN A 148 -13.70 14.21 -5.42
N PRO A 149 -14.80 14.98 -5.43
CA PRO A 149 -14.85 16.23 -6.17
C PRO A 149 -13.69 17.17 -5.78
N GLY A 150 -12.91 17.61 -6.79
CA GLY A 150 -11.74 18.47 -6.59
C GLY A 150 -10.45 17.75 -6.15
N ALA A 151 -10.44 16.40 -6.03
CA ALA A 151 -9.23 15.66 -5.69
C ALA A 151 -8.18 15.74 -6.80
N ILE A 152 -8.58 15.54 -8.05
CA ILE A 152 -7.68 15.69 -9.20
C ILE A 152 -7.15 17.12 -9.31
N ASP A 153 -8.00 18.12 -9.14
CA ASP A 153 -7.59 19.54 -9.16
C ASP A 153 -6.62 19.90 -8.03
N ALA A 154 -6.67 19.16 -6.91
CA ALA A 154 -5.75 19.38 -5.80
C ALA A 154 -4.33 18.88 -6.08
N VAL A 155 -4.16 17.95 -7.02
CA VAL A 155 -2.89 17.23 -7.24
C VAL A 155 -2.35 17.29 -8.66
N ARG A 156 -3.14 17.77 -9.65
CA ARG A 156 -2.73 17.74 -11.06
C ARG A 156 -1.48 18.55 -11.33
N ASP A 157 -1.35 19.71 -10.68
CA ASP A 157 -0.20 20.58 -10.84
C ASP A 157 0.98 20.10 -9.97
N GLY A 158 2.20 20.41 -10.38
CA GLY A 158 3.41 20.05 -9.63
C GLY A 158 4.01 18.68 -10.00
N ASN A 159 4.78 18.10 -9.08
CA ASN A 159 5.61 16.90 -9.33
C ASN A 159 5.41 15.77 -8.29
N SER A 160 4.44 15.90 -7.39
CA SER A 160 4.16 14.85 -6.40
C SER A 160 3.77 13.52 -7.06
N GLY A 161 4.15 12.43 -6.43
CA GLY A 161 3.63 11.10 -6.77
C GLY A 161 2.16 10.97 -6.38
N LEU A 162 1.41 10.12 -7.09
CA LEU A 162 -0.01 9.89 -6.88
C LEU A 162 -0.27 8.39 -6.86
N CYS A 163 -0.73 7.85 -5.72
CA CYS A 163 -1.16 6.48 -5.60
C CYS A 163 -2.69 6.41 -5.67
N ALA A 164 -3.20 5.82 -6.74
CA ALA A 164 -4.64 5.59 -6.91
C ALA A 164 -5.00 4.19 -6.43
N MET A 165 -5.79 4.10 -5.34
CA MET A 165 -6.20 2.81 -4.79
C MET A 165 -7.62 2.42 -5.25
N HIS A 166 -7.83 1.11 -5.44
CA HIS A 166 -9.15 0.54 -5.66
C HIS A 166 -9.87 0.26 -4.34
N MET A 167 -11.09 0.76 -4.24
CA MET A 167 -12.05 0.43 -3.18
C MET A 167 -13.44 0.26 -3.78
N LEU A 168 -14.13 -0.82 -3.41
CA LEU A 168 -15.55 -1.00 -3.73
C LEU A 168 -16.39 -0.36 -2.62
N GLY A 169 -17.33 0.53 -3.01
CA GLY A 169 -18.17 1.25 -2.05
C GLY A 169 -17.43 2.40 -1.35
N GLU A 170 -17.81 2.66 -0.11
CA GLU A 170 -17.28 3.72 0.76
C GLU A 170 -16.64 3.10 2.02
N PRO A 171 -15.67 3.76 2.69
CA PRO A 171 -14.97 3.20 3.85
C PRO A 171 -15.89 2.70 4.96
N GLN A 172 -17.02 3.40 5.21
CA GLN A 172 -17.98 3.05 6.25
C GLN A 172 -18.82 1.81 5.89
N THR A 173 -19.06 1.56 4.59
CA THR A 173 -20.01 0.55 4.10
C THR A 173 -19.36 -0.55 3.26
N MET A 174 -18.08 -0.42 2.90
CA MET A 174 -17.38 -1.34 1.99
C MET A 174 -17.35 -2.81 2.44
N GLN A 175 -17.59 -3.09 3.72
CA GLN A 175 -17.66 -4.43 4.29
C GLN A 175 -19.08 -4.82 4.71
N VAL A 176 -20.10 -4.01 4.37
CA VAL A 176 -21.51 -4.32 4.64
C VAL A 176 -22.05 -5.18 3.51
N GLY A 177 -22.36 -6.44 3.83
CA GLY A 177 -22.75 -7.45 2.84
C GLY A 177 -21.55 -8.16 2.20
N GLU A 178 -21.82 -9.05 1.27
CA GLU A 178 -20.77 -9.70 0.49
C GLU A 178 -20.39 -8.83 -0.71
N PRO A 179 -19.08 -8.48 -0.84
CA PRO A 179 -18.60 -7.82 -2.06
C PRO A 179 -18.92 -8.70 -3.29
N ARG A 180 -19.38 -8.08 -4.36
CA ARG A 180 -19.71 -8.80 -5.59
C ARG A 180 -18.85 -8.29 -6.73
N TYR A 181 -17.95 -9.16 -7.17
CA TYR A 181 -17.15 -8.98 -8.38
C TYR A 181 -17.60 -9.99 -9.44
N GLY A 182 -17.52 -9.63 -10.71
CA GLY A 182 -17.60 -10.60 -11.79
C GLY A 182 -16.32 -11.43 -11.87
N ASP A 183 -15.21 -10.73 -11.96
CA ASP A 183 -13.84 -11.22 -11.79
C ASP A 183 -13.06 -10.12 -11.06
N VAL A 184 -12.65 -10.37 -9.82
CA VAL A 184 -12.03 -9.35 -8.96
C VAL A 184 -10.74 -8.78 -9.55
N VAL A 185 -9.96 -9.57 -10.28
CA VAL A 185 -8.69 -9.13 -10.90
C VAL A 185 -8.97 -8.17 -12.04
N THR A 186 -9.89 -8.56 -12.94
CA THR A 186 -10.31 -7.73 -14.07
C THR A 186 -11.00 -6.45 -13.60
N ASP A 187 -11.95 -6.55 -12.68
CA ASP A 187 -12.71 -5.39 -12.18
C ASP A 187 -11.78 -4.37 -11.50
N VAL A 188 -10.80 -4.84 -10.70
CA VAL A 188 -9.79 -3.99 -10.06
C VAL A 188 -8.86 -3.34 -11.09
N ARG A 189 -8.36 -4.11 -12.06
CA ARG A 189 -7.52 -3.58 -13.14
C ARG A 189 -8.24 -2.49 -13.93
N ASP A 190 -9.47 -2.74 -14.33
CA ASP A 190 -10.26 -1.82 -15.17
C ASP A 190 -10.59 -0.53 -14.40
N PHE A 191 -10.89 -0.64 -13.11
CA PHE A 191 -11.00 0.54 -12.23
C PHE A 191 -9.70 1.34 -12.19
N LEU A 192 -8.57 0.69 -11.91
CA LEU A 192 -7.27 1.37 -11.82
C LEU A 192 -6.86 1.99 -13.17
N ALA A 193 -7.18 1.33 -14.29
CA ALA A 193 -6.98 1.89 -15.63
C ALA A 193 -7.80 3.16 -15.83
N ALA A 194 -9.09 3.15 -15.46
CA ALA A 194 -9.95 4.32 -15.55
C ALA A 194 -9.45 5.48 -14.67
N ARG A 195 -8.94 5.19 -13.46
CA ARG A 195 -8.38 6.22 -12.57
C ARG A 195 -7.09 6.82 -13.10
N ALA A 196 -6.17 5.97 -13.57
CA ALA A 196 -4.93 6.43 -14.21
C ALA A 196 -5.22 7.25 -15.46
N GLN A 197 -6.22 6.87 -16.26
CA GLN A 197 -6.64 7.64 -17.42
C GLN A 197 -7.21 9.01 -17.02
N ALA A 198 -8.12 9.07 -16.03
CA ALA A 198 -8.68 10.33 -15.56
C ALA A 198 -7.63 11.32 -15.04
N LEU A 199 -6.60 10.83 -14.34
CA LEU A 199 -5.46 11.66 -13.91
C LEU A 199 -4.69 12.19 -15.12
N ARG A 200 -4.42 11.36 -16.13
CA ARG A 200 -3.72 11.77 -17.36
C ARG A 200 -4.52 12.77 -18.20
N ASP A 201 -5.82 12.58 -18.32
CA ASP A 201 -6.71 13.50 -19.03
C ASP A 201 -6.74 14.90 -18.39
N ALA A 202 -6.49 14.96 -17.07
CA ALA A 202 -6.32 16.21 -16.33
C ALA A 202 -4.90 16.80 -16.45
N GLY A 203 -3.98 16.18 -17.21
CA GLY A 203 -2.62 16.65 -17.45
C GLY A 203 -1.55 16.06 -16.52
N VAL A 204 -1.89 15.09 -15.67
CA VAL A 204 -0.89 14.41 -14.82
C VAL A 204 0.01 13.51 -15.67
N ALA A 205 1.32 13.69 -15.55
CA ALA A 205 2.30 12.85 -16.22
C ALA A 205 2.24 11.39 -15.70
N ALA A 206 2.33 10.40 -16.58
CA ALA A 206 2.24 8.99 -16.24
C ALA A 206 3.32 8.54 -15.23
N GLU A 207 4.48 9.22 -15.24
CA GLU A 207 5.61 8.99 -14.32
C GLU A 207 5.29 9.36 -12.86
N ARG A 208 4.19 10.07 -12.63
CA ARG A 208 3.74 10.46 -11.29
C ARG A 208 2.74 9.47 -10.67
N ILE A 209 2.29 8.48 -11.44
CA ILE A 209 1.19 7.61 -11.04
C ILE A 209 1.70 6.23 -10.64
N CYS A 210 1.29 5.74 -9.47
CA CYS A 210 1.30 4.35 -9.07
C CYS A 210 -0.11 3.89 -8.69
N VAL A 211 -0.32 2.58 -8.56
CA VAL A 211 -1.63 1.99 -8.33
C VAL A 211 -1.60 1.03 -7.14
N ASP A 212 -2.71 0.94 -6.40
CA ASP A 212 -2.87 -0.03 -5.31
C ASP A 212 -4.17 -0.84 -5.55
N PRO A 213 -4.10 -2.17 -5.63
CA PRO A 213 -5.29 -3.03 -5.74
C PRO A 213 -6.24 -2.93 -4.55
N GLY A 214 -5.81 -2.35 -3.42
CA GLY A 214 -6.66 -2.09 -2.25
C GLY A 214 -7.06 -3.36 -1.51
N PHE A 215 -6.10 -4.18 -1.10
CA PHE A 215 -6.35 -5.36 -0.28
C PHE A 215 -7.18 -5.02 0.96
N GLY A 216 -8.27 -5.77 1.20
CA GLY A 216 -9.16 -5.57 2.34
C GLY A 216 -10.17 -4.43 2.22
N PHE A 217 -10.19 -3.68 1.10
CA PHE A 217 -11.13 -2.59 0.86
C PHE A 217 -12.26 -3.05 -0.08
N GLY A 218 -13.41 -3.43 0.52
CA GLY A 218 -14.58 -3.93 -0.23
C GLY A 218 -14.28 -5.23 -0.99
N LYS A 219 -13.61 -6.18 -0.35
CA LYS A 219 -13.23 -7.48 -0.91
C LYS A 219 -13.55 -8.60 0.07
N ALA A 220 -13.95 -9.76 -0.41
CA ALA A 220 -14.08 -10.96 0.40
C ALA A 220 -12.75 -11.25 1.12
N VAL A 221 -12.84 -11.57 2.43
CA VAL A 221 -11.68 -11.58 3.32
C VAL A 221 -10.58 -12.53 2.82
N VAL A 222 -10.95 -13.69 2.29
CA VAL A 222 -10.02 -14.69 1.78
C VAL A 222 -10.02 -14.68 0.25
N ASP A 223 -11.11 -15.02 -0.38
CA ASP A 223 -11.17 -15.37 -1.80
C ASP A 223 -10.67 -14.23 -2.71
N ASP A 224 -11.27 -13.05 -2.63
CA ASP A 224 -10.89 -11.92 -3.49
C ASP A 224 -9.45 -11.44 -3.19
N ASN A 225 -9.09 -11.35 -1.90
CA ASN A 225 -7.78 -10.84 -1.53
C ASN A 225 -6.64 -11.77 -1.97
N TYR A 226 -6.81 -13.08 -1.85
CA TYR A 226 -5.78 -14.02 -2.28
C TYR A 226 -5.78 -14.24 -3.79
N ALA A 227 -6.93 -14.13 -4.47
CA ALA A 227 -6.99 -14.09 -5.94
C ALA A 227 -6.20 -12.88 -6.48
N LEU A 228 -6.41 -11.69 -5.92
CA LEU A 228 -5.64 -10.49 -6.27
C LEU A 228 -4.15 -10.65 -5.99
N LEU A 229 -3.77 -11.24 -4.85
CA LEU A 229 -2.35 -11.46 -4.54
C LEU A 229 -1.73 -12.46 -5.50
N ALA A 230 -2.44 -13.53 -5.86
CA ALA A 230 -1.96 -14.54 -6.79
C ALA A 230 -1.75 -13.99 -8.20
N ALA A 231 -2.64 -13.12 -8.66
CA ALA A 231 -2.61 -12.47 -9.99
C ALA A 231 -2.20 -10.98 -9.90
N LEU A 232 -1.35 -10.61 -8.94
CA LEU A 232 -0.99 -9.21 -8.68
C LEU A 232 -0.49 -8.46 -9.94
N PRO A 233 0.36 -9.01 -10.81
CA PRO A 233 0.81 -8.33 -12.02
C PRO A 233 -0.35 -7.92 -12.95
N ASP A 234 -1.40 -8.73 -12.99
CA ASP A 234 -2.56 -8.53 -13.87
C ASP A 234 -3.48 -7.40 -13.39
N THR A 235 -3.29 -6.92 -12.16
CA THR A 235 -4.04 -5.78 -11.61
C THR A 235 -3.49 -4.43 -12.04
N ALA A 236 -2.25 -4.37 -12.53
CA ALA A 236 -1.62 -3.11 -12.96
C ALA A 236 -1.97 -2.79 -14.42
N PRO A 237 -2.62 -1.65 -14.71
CA PRO A 237 -2.86 -1.23 -16.08
C PRO A 237 -1.55 -0.79 -16.75
N ALA A 238 -1.54 -0.87 -18.09
CA ALA A 238 -0.42 -0.39 -18.88
C ALA A 238 -0.38 1.15 -18.95
N ARG A 239 0.83 1.70 -18.90
CA ARG A 239 1.14 3.10 -19.18
C ARG A 239 1.18 3.35 -20.70
N PRO A 240 1.19 4.62 -21.14
CA PRO A 240 1.35 4.95 -22.57
C PRO A 240 2.62 4.40 -23.22
N ASP A 241 3.68 4.20 -22.45
CA ASP A 241 4.95 3.65 -22.90
C ASP A 241 4.98 2.10 -22.94
N GLY A 242 3.84 1.45 -22.68
CA GLY A 242 3.67 -0.01 -22.68
C GLY A 242 4.13 -0.70 -21.40
N ARG A 243 4.80 -0.02 -20.46
CA ARG A 243 5.16 -0.58 -19.16
C ARG A 243 3.96 -0.54 -18.22
N ALA A 244 3.93 -1.39 -17.21
CA ALA A 244 2.90 -1.29 -16.16
C ALA A 244 3.16 -0.13 -15.20
N TYR A 245 2.11 0.41 -14.59
CA TYR A 245 2.26 1.31 -13.46
C TYR A 245 2.87 0.57 -12.27
N PRO A 246 3.74 1.22 -11.46
CA PRO A 246 4.23 0.63 -10.22
C PRO A 246 3.08 0.25 -9.29
N ILE A 247 3.15 -0.95 -8.70
CA ILE A 247 2.14 -1.44 -7.75
C ILE A 247 2.60 -1.17 -6.33
N LEU A 248 1.74 -0.51 -5.54
CA LEU A 248 1.81 -0.48 -4.09
C LEU A 248 0.92 -1.59 -3.53
N ALA A 249 1.43 -2.39 -2.58
CA ALA A 249 0.69 -3.47 -1.95
C ALA A 249 0.68 -3.33 -0.42
N GLY A 250 -0.50 -3.15 0.17
CA GLY A 250 -0.69 -2.93 1.60
C GLY A 250 -1.55 -4.01 2.27
N MET A 251 -0.93 -5.10 2.78
CA MET A 251 -1.63 -6.22 3.44
C MET A 251 -1.34 -6.33 4.93
N SER A 252 -0.37 -5.54 5.43
CA SER A 252 0.15 -5.63 6.80
C SER A 252 -0.95 -5.60 7.85
N ARG A 253 -0.97 -6.64 8.70
CA ARG A 253 -1.88 -6.85 9.82
C ARG A 253 -3.38 -6.95 9.48
N LYS A 254 -3.74 -7.01 8.18
CA LYS A 254 -5.14 -7.04 7.71
C LYS A 254 -5.86 -8.36 8.04
N SER A 255 -7.19 -8.33 8.00
CA SER A 255 -8.07 -9.47 8.33
C SER A 255 -7.83 -10.69 7.46
N MET A 256 -7.49 -10.51 6.17
CA MET A 256 -7.14 -11.60 5.27
C MET A 256 -6.02 -12.49 5.82
N LEU A 257 -5.01 -11.90 6.47
CA LEU A 257 -3.93 -12.65 7.09
C LEU A 257 -4.42 -13.38 8.34
N GLY A 258 -5.19 -12.69 9.20
CA GLY A 258 -5.78 -13.27 10.39
C GLY A 258 -6.61 -14.51 10.08
N ALA A 259 -7.41 -14.46 9.02
CA ALA A 259 -8.31 -15.55 8.63
C ALA A 259 -7.59 -16.88 8.37
N VAL A 260 -6.40 -16.84 7.75
CA VAL A 260 -5.64 -18.07 7.41
C VAL A 260 -4.68 -18.54 8.48
N ILE A 261 -4.43 -17.71 9.53
CA ILE A 261 -3.53 -18.08 10.64
C ILE A 261 -4.28 -18.31 11.96
N GLY A 262 -5.55 -18.70 11.89
CA GLY A 262 -6.34 -19.08 13.07
C GLY A 262 -6.90 -17.89 13.86
N GLY A 263 -7.18 -16.76 13.21
CA GLY A 263 -7.88 -15.62 13.82
C GLY A 263 -7.02 -14.74 14.73
N LYS A 264 -5.69 -14.82 14.63
CA LYS A 264 -4.78 -14.02 15.47
C LYS A 264 -5.08 -12.52 15.41
N PRO A 265 -4.97 -11.80 16.55
CA PRO A 265 -5.15 -10.34 16.58
C PRO A 265 -4.08 -9.61 15.74
N PRO A 266 -4.34 -8.37 15.28
CA PRO A 266 -3.46 -7.65 14.36
C PRO A 266 -1.98 -7.58 14.78
N MET A 267 -1.72 -7.39 16.08
CA MET A 267 -0.36 -7.29 16.62
C MET A 267 0.44 -8.59 16.55
N GLU A 268 -0.23 -9.74 16.46
CA GLU A 268 0.39 -11.06 16.35
C GLU A 268 0.55 -11.54 14.89
N ARG A 269 0.25 -10.68 13.90
CA ARG A 269 0.29 -11.01 12.48
C ARG A 269 1.60 -10.60 11.79
N VAL A 270 2.68 -10.32 12.53
CA VAL A 270 3.96 -9.83 11.96
C VAL A 270 4.50 -10.81 10.93
N ALA A 271 4.68 -12.08 11.30
CA ALA A 271 5.21 -13.10 10.39
C ALA A 271 4.34 -13.27 9.13
N ALA A 272 3.01 -13.28 9.28
CA ALA A 272 2.08 -13.36 8.15
C ALA A 272 2.14 -12.10 7.28
N SER A 273 2.32 -10.92 7.88
CA SER A 273 2.49 -9.64 7.16
C SER A 273 3.75 -9.65 6.29
N VAL A 274 4.86 -10.11 6.84
CA VAL A 274 6.14 -10.27 6.13
C VAL A 274 6.02 -11.28 4.99
N ALA A 275 5.42 -12.45 5.26
CA ALA A 275 5.20 -13.48 4.24
C ALA A 275 4.36 -12.94 3.06
N ALA A 276 3.25 -12.23 3.35
CA ALA A 276 2.42 -11.62 2.32
C ALA A 276 3.17 -10.53 1.52
N ALA A 277 4.01 -9.72 2.19
CA ALA A 277 4.85 -8.74 1.52
C ALA A 277 5.85 -9.40 0.55
N LEU A 278 6.53 -10.49 0.97
CA LEU A 278 7.41 -11.26 0.08
C LEU A 278 6.65 -11.87 -1.10
N CYS A 279 5.45 -12.45 -0.86
CA CYS A 279 4.59 -12.96 -1.94
C CYS A 279 4.20 -11.87 -2.94
N ALA A 280 3.92 -10.64 -2.48
CA ALA A 280 3.62 -9.52 -3.36
C ALA A 280 4.85 -9.08 -4.17
N VAL A 281 6.01 -9.01 -3.52
CA VAL A 281 7.28 -8.63 -4.16
C VAL A 281 7.67 -9.63 -5.26
N GLU A 282 7.53 -10.92 -5.01
CA GLU A 282 7.77 -11.96 -6.03
C GLU A 282 6.83 -11.84 -7.23
N ARG A 283 5.66 -11.22 -7.03
CA ARG A 283 4.65 -10.94 -8.07
C ARG A 283 4.71 -9.51 -8.61
N GLY A 284 5.80 -8.79 -8.36
CA GLY A 284 6.06 -7.51 -8.98
C GLY A 284 5.55 -6.28 -8.22
N ALA A 285 5.19 -6.39 -6.93
CA ALA A 285 4.97 -5.20 -6.10
C ALA A 285 6.24 -4.36 -6.05
N ALA A 286 6.12 -3.08 -6.44
CA ALA A 286 7.20 -2.10 -6.41
C ALA A 286 7.38 -1.52 -5.00
N ILE A 287 6.28 -1.35 -4.27
CA ILE A 287 6.25 -0.78 -2.92
C ILE A 287 5.40 -1.70 -2.03
N VAL A 288 5.89 -2.02 -0.83
CA VAL A 288 5.12 -2.71 0.21
C VAL A 288 4.84 -1.75 1.37
N ARG A 289 3.54 -1.56 1.69
CA ARG A 289 3.09 -0.66 2.77
C ARG A 289 2.87 -1.45 4.06
N VAL A 290 3.65 -1.17 5.10
CA VAL A 290 3.79 -2.03 6.28
C VAL A 290 3.80 -1.27 7.60
N HIS A 291 3.35 -1.93 8.68
CA HIS A 291 3.53 -1.45 10.06
C HIS A 291 4.89 -1.87 10.63
N ASP A 292 5.39 -3.04 10.25
CA ASP A 292 6.55 -3.71 10.85
C ASP A 292 7.78 -3.54 9.93
N VAL A 293 8.33 -2.30 9.90
CA VAL A 293 9.41 -1.90 8.97
C VAL A 293 10.64 -2.78 9.14
N ALA A 294 11.23 -2.89 10.33
CA ALA A 294 12.45 -3.66 10.57
C ALA A 294 12.34 -5.11 10.07
N ALA A 295 11.25 -5.81 10.46
CA ALA A 295 11.04 -7.20 10.07
C ALA A 295 10.88 -7.36 8.55
N THR A 296 10.23 -6.40 7.89
CA THR A 296 10.05 -6.42 6.43
C THR A 296 11.36 -6.13 5.70
N VAL A 297 12.11 -5.13 6.15
CA VAL A 297 13.42 -4.77 5.58
C VAL A 297 14.39 -5.95 5.67
N ASP A 298 14.45 -6.62 6.82
CA ASP A 298 15.35 -7.79 7.00
C ASP A 298 14.93 -8.95 6.09
N ALA A 299 13.63 -9.22 5.96
CA ALA A 299 13.14 -10.24 5.04
C ALA A 299 13.47 -9.91 3.57
N LEU A 300 13.36 -8.65 3.17
CA LEU A 300 13.71 -8.20 1.82
C LEU A 300 15.23 -8.24 1.56
N LYS A 301 16.08 -8.01 2.56
CA LYS A 301 17.54 -8.22 2.44
C LYS A 301 17.85 -9.67 2.11
N VAL A 302 17.23 -10.64 2.81
CA VAL A 302 17.38 -12.07 2.54
C VAL A 302 16.87 -12.41 1.14
N TRP A 303 15.68 -11.95 0.77
CA TRP A 303 15.11 -12.14 -0.56
C TRP A 303 16.03 -11.60 -1.68
N ASN A 304 16.57 -10.39 -1.52
CA ASN A 304 17.51 -9.80 -2.46
C ASN A 304 18.81 -10.60 -2.59
N ALA A 305 19.35 -11.14 -1.47
CA ALA A 305 20.55 -11.97 -1.49
C ALA A 305 20.32 -13.27 -2.27
N VAL A 306 19.16 -13.92 -2.10
CA VAL A 306 18.79 -15.12 -2.87
C VAL A 306 18.70 -14.80 -4.37
N ARG A 307 18.06 -13.70 -4.75
CA ARG A 307 17.95 -13.28 -6.16
C ARG A 307 19.29 -12.91 -6.79
N ALA A 308 20.19 -12.30 -6.04
CA ALA A 308 21.52 -11.98 -6.52
C ALA A 308 22.33 -13.26 -6.80
N ALA A 309 22.23 -14.27 -5.93
CA ALA A 309 22.89 -15.56 -6.13
C ALA A 309 22.34 -16.33 -7.35
N ALA A 310 21.06 -16.22 -7.66
CA ALA A 310 20.44 -16.89 -8.80
C ALA A 310 20.78 -16.27 -10.17
N ARG A 311 21.43 -15.11 -10.19
CA ARG A 311 21.86 -14.41 -11.43
C ARG A 311 23.33 -14.66 -11.78
N GLN A 312 24.08 -15.35 -10.93
CA GLN A 312 25.46 -15.78 -11.13
C GLN A 312 25.52 -17.17 -11.78
#